data_d634b9c0dfe63833501feb731f672066
#
_entry.id   d634b9c0dfe63833501feb731f672066
#
_cell.length_a   1.000
_cell.length_b   1.000
_cell.length_c   1.000
_cell.angle_alpha   90.00
_cell.angle_beta   90.00
_cell.angle_gamma   90.00
#
_symmetry.space_group_name_H-M   'P 1'
#
loop_
_entity.id
_entity.type
_entity.pdbx_description
1 polymer ?
#
loop_
_entity_poly.entity_id
_entity_poly.type
_entity_poly.pdbx_seq_one_letter_code
_entity_poly.pdbx_strand_id
1 'polypeptide(L)'
;MNKARPIISGAVGKYYEFQITPDFGQGKVSLQDAWLNVAYIPQAQFQMGKYKAPVNLERLQSDPALQFIQRSQVQNLVPNRDIGPQIWGILFNKRLTYNLALMNGVPNNTSSSDFDVNDAKDFNGRIFLTPFRSSENQWLKGLGAGFGATYGHECCSTTSTYKTWGQTTWFKYNSGVTASGVRWRLDPQGYYYWRQLGLMAEYAVDDQALNLISTNKGVLTSQTHNFHNAGYMFQASYWLTGENASYSYVKPRNPFNPFDPFNGGWGAWELAARVSNVSNQTRQFQLGYANPSVSAKTATEFAVGLNWTLNNNVKYWFNYALTEFYQGAGTTARPTDLPAESVFESQLQVAF
;
A
#
# COMPACT_ATOMS: atom_id res chain seq x y z
N MET A 1 14.69 0.55 -15.99
CA MET A 1 13.55 1.45 -15.68
C MET A 1 12.58 0.69 -14.79
N ASN A 2 12.34 1.18 -13.57
CA ASN A 2 11.49 0.48 -12.60
C ASN A 2 10.01 0.60 -12.93
N LYS A 3 9.57 1.81 -13.29
CA LYS A 3 8.19 2.12 -13.69
C LYS A 3 8.20 3.03 -14.93
N ALA A 4 7.35 2.74 -15.89
CA ALA A 4 7.12 3.55 -17.09
C ALA A 4 5.62 3.58 -17.36
N ARG A 5 4.93 4.55 -16.73
CA ARG A 5 3.45 4.57 -16.65
C ARG A 5 2.89 5.84 -17.31
N PRO A 6 2.65 5.83 -18.62
CA PRO A 6 1.80 6.87 -19.19
C PRO A 6 0.40 6.76 -18.62
N ILE A 7 -0.13 7.87 -18.11
CA ILE A 7 -1.49 7.97 -17.59
C ILE A 7 -2.33 8.67 -18.65
N ILE A 8 -3.26 7.95 -19.22
CA ILE A 8 -4.23 8.49 -20.17
C ILE A 8 -5.54 8.63 -19.41
N SER A 9 -5.96 9.85 -19.14
CA SER A 9 -7.19 10.15 -18.42
C SER A 9 -7.94 11.30 -19.04
N GLY A 10 -9.26 11.32 -18.89
CA GLY A 10 -10.10 12.37 -19.43
C GLY A 10 -11.55 12.16 -19.07
N ALA A 11 -12.41 12.98 -19.68
CA ALA A 11 -13.85 12.86 -19.57
C ALA A 11 -14.47 12.83 -20.96
N VAL A 12 -15.39 11.89 -21.16
CA VAL A 12 -16.27 11.82 -22.33
C VAL A 12 -17.58 12.51 -21.96
N GLY A 13 -17.86 13.64 -22.60
CA GLY A 13 -18.91 14.53 -22.12
C GLY A 13 -18.54 15.14 -20.77
N LYS A 14 -19.57 15.41 -19.94
CA LYS A 14 -19.41 16.13 -18.66
C LYS A 14 -19.20 15.21 -17.45
N TYR A 15 -19.63 13.95 -17.54
CA TYR A 15 -19.86 13.11 -16.37
C TYR A 15 -19.20 11.73 -16.44
N TYR A 16 -18.61 11.35 -17.59
CA TYR A 16 -17.99 10.05 -17.79
C TYR A 16 -16.48 10.18 -17.80
N GLU A 17 -15.87 9.97 -16.64
CA GLU A 17 -14.42 10.05 -16.48
C GLU A 17 -13.80 8.67 -16.72
N PHE A 18 -12.60 8.63 -17.30
CA PHE A 18 -11.86 7.40 -17.49
C PHE A 18 -10.37 7.58 -17.22
N GLN A 19 -9.72 6.48 -16.90
CA GLN A 19 -8.26 6.40 -16.83
C GLN A 19 -7.79 5.05 -17.33
N ILE A 20 -6.69 5.08 -18.10
CA ILE A 20 -5.94 3.90 -18.54
C ILE A 20 -4.48 4.15 -18.20
N THR A 21 -3.86 3.23 -17.46
CA THR A 21 -2.46 3.35 -17.01
C THR A 21 -1.72 2.05 -17.31
N PRO A 22 -1.15 1.88 -18.52
CA PRO A 22 -0.22 0.79 -18.77
C PRO A 22 1.11 1.05 -18.04
N ASP A 23 1.83 -0.02 -17.72
CA ASP A 23 3.18 0.02 -17.17
C ASP A 23 4.12 -0.81 -18.04
N PHE A 24 5.12 -0.15 -18.59
CA PHE A 24 6.17 -0.75 -19.42
C PHE A 24 7.48 -0.96 -18.63
N GLY A 25 7.42 -0.85 -17.32
CA GLY A 25 8.56 -1.05 -16.42
C GLY A 25 9.01 -2.52 -16.36
N GLN A 26 10.25 -2.74 -15.94
CA GLN A 26 10.80 -4.08 -15.67
C GLN A 26 10.78 -5.06 -16.85
N GLY A 27 10.73 -4.55 -18.10
CA GLY A 27 10.69 -5.39 -19.30
C GLY A 27 9.39 -6.15 -19.51
N LYS A 28 8.31 -5.74 -18.87
CA LYS A 28 6.96 -6.33 -19.01
C LYS A 28 5.95 -5.25 -19.32
N VAL A 29 4.88 -5.64 -19.99
CA VAL A 29 3.71 -4.79 -20.19
C VAL A 29 2.59 -5.28 -19.26
N SER A 30 2.07 -4.39 -18.44
CA SER A 30 0.95 -4.71 -17.55
C SER A 30 -0.02 -3.54 -17.46
N LEU A 31 -1.31 -3.83 -17.39
CA LEU A 31 -2.34 -2.83 -17.18
C LEU A 31 -2.49 -2.58 -15.66
N GLN A 32 -2.10 -1.40 -15.21
CA GLN A 32 -2.21 -1.03 -13.81
C GLN A 32 -3.61 -0.55 -13.45
N ASP A 33 -4.08 0.48 -14.15
CA ASP A 33 -5.42 1.02 -13.94
C ASP A 33 -6.15 1.07 -15.30
N ALA A 34 -7.43 0.67 -15.31
CA ALA A 34 -8.35 0.81 -16.43
C ALA A 34 -9.77 0.88 -15.88
N TRP A 35 -10.33 2.08 -15.79
CA TRP A 35 -11.64 2.27 -15.18
C TRP A 35 -12.44 3.39 -15.85
N LEU A 36 -13.75 3.30 -15.72
CA LEU A 36 -14.74 4.30 -16.05
C LEU A 36 -15.45 4.74 -14.77
N ASN A 37 -15.63 6.06 -14.57
CA ASN A 37 -16.36 6.66 -13.47
C ASN A 37 -17.54 7.48 -13.99
N VAL A 38 -18.69 7.31 -13.40
CA VAL A 38 -19.92 8.08 -13.69
C VAL A 38 -20.13 9.08 -12.56
N ALA A 39 -19.87 10.36 -12.83
CA ALA A 39 -19.75 11.44 -11.85
C ALA A 39 -20.91 12.45 -11.91
N TYR A 40 -22.17 12.00 -12.10
CA TYR A 40 -23.33 12.91 -12.11
C TYR A 40 -23.52 13.62 -10.79
N ILE A 41 -23.31 12.92 -9.69
CA ILE A 41 -23.54 13.40 -8.34
C ILE A 41 -22.26 13.18 -7.52
N PRO A 42 -21.55 14.24 -7.08
CA PRO A 42 -20.30 14.09 -6.32
C PRO A 42 -20.45 13.28 -5.02
N GLN A 43 -21.67 13.25 -4.48
CA GLN A 43 -22.01 12.50 -3.27
C GLN A 43 -22.20 11.00 -3.50
N ALA A 44 -22.48 10.58 -4.76
CA ALA A 44 -22.68 9.18 -5.13
C ALA A 44 -22.25 8.98 -6.58
N GLN A 45 -21.02 8.53 -6.76
CA GLN A 45 -20.43 8.23 -8.07
C GLN A 45 -20.32 6.72 -8.24
N PHE A 46 -20.38 6.25 -9.47
CA PHE A 46 -20.22 4.85 -9.80
C PHE A 46 -18.95 4.67 -10.64
N GLN A 47 -18.05 3.81 -10.18
CA GLN A 47 -16.82 3.48 -10.90
C GLN A 47 -16.76 1.98 -11.13
N MET A 48 -16.28 1.58 -12.31
CA MET A 48 -16.08 0.18 -12.67
C MET A 48 -14.76 0.00 -13.42
N GLY A 49 -14.07 -1.11 -13.16
CA GLY A 49 -12.82 -1.47 -13.84
C GLY A 49 -11.74 -1.92 -12.87
N LYS A 50 -10.48 -1.77 -13.27
CA LYS A 50 -9.28 -2.10 -12.49
C LYS A 50 -8.69 -0.84 -11.87
N TYR A 51 -8.57 -0.81 -10.56
CA TYR A 51 -8.03 0.32 -9.79
C TYR A 51 -7.49 -0.14 -8.43
N LYS A 52 -6.82 0.76 -7.70
CA LYS A 52 -6.35 0.46 -6.33
C LYS A 52 -7.53 0.15 -5.43
N ALA A 53 -7.50 -1.01 -4.76
CA ALA A 53 -8.53 -1.38 -3.80
C ALA A 53 -8.69 -0.30 -2.72
N PRO A 54 -9.91 0.21 -2.45
CA PRO A 54 -10.12 1.34 -1.56
C PRO A 54 -10.08 0.93 -0.09
N VAL A 55 -8.91 0.55 0.42
CA VAL A 55 -8.75 0.05 1.80
C VAL A 55 -7.69 0.82 2.55
N ASN A 56 -6.45 0.85 2.06
CA ASN A 56 -5.25 1.29 2.78
C ASN A 56 -4.83 2.70 2.35
N LEU A 57 -4.40 3.54 3.30
CA LEU A 57 -4.08 4.95 3.05
C LEU A 57 -2.82 5.13 2.20
N GLU A 58 -1.70 4.49 2.58
CA GLU A 58 -0.46 4.60 1.83
C GLU A 58 -0.60 4.01 0.41
N ARG A 59 -1.40 2.95 0.24
CA ARG A 59 -1.67 2.37 -1.08
C ARG A 59 -2.39 3.35 -2.00
N LEU A 60 -3.38 4.06 -1.47
CA LEU A 60 -4.16 5.02 -2.23
C LEU A 60 -3.38 6.28 -2.59
N GLN A 61 -2.35 6.64 -1.83
CA GLN A 61 -1.49 7.77 -2.15
C GLN A 61 -0.85 7.61 -3.54
N SER A 62 -0.79 8.70 -4.30
CA SER A 62 -0.16 8.70 -5.64
C SER A 62 1.35 8.51 -5.52
N ASP A 63 1.96 7.80 -6.49
CA ASP A 63 3.39 7.51 -6.45
C ASP A 63 4.27 8.77 -6.32
N PRO A 64 4.00 9.91 -7.02
CA PRO A 64 4.80 11.12 -6.84
C PRO A 64 4.71 11.75 -5.44
N ALA A 65 3.60 11.51 -4.73
CA ALA A 65 3.37 12.08 -3.39
C ALA A 65 4.02 11.26 -2.28
N LEU A 66 4.52 10.05 -2.57
CA LEU A 66 5.17 9.20 -1.58
C LEU A 66 6.46 9.84 -1.04
N GLN A 67 6.74 9.62 0.25
CA GLN A 67 7.99 10.00 0.90
C GLN A 67 9.11 8.99 0.66
N PHE A 68 8.77 7.74 0.34
CA PHE A 68 9.71 6.67 0.07
C PHE A 68 9.43 6.04 -1.29
N ILE A 69 10.49 5.56 -1.96
CA ILE A 69 10.41 4.85 -3.25
C ILE A 69 9.55 3.60 -3.12
N GLN A 70 9.76 2.86 -2.02
CA GLN A 70 8.98 1.68 -1.69
C GLN A 70 7.98 1.97 -0.57
N ARG A 71 6.84 1.31 -0.64
CA ARG A 71 5.84 1.37 0.44
C ARG A 71 6.26 0.53 1.63
N SER A 72 5.61 0.74 2.77
CA SER A 72 5.88 0.09 4.04
C SER A 72 5.62 -1.43 4.02
N GLN A 73 6.15 -2.15 5.01
CA GLN A 73 5.90 -3.59 5.19
C GLN A 73 4.41 -3.92 5.34
N VAL A 74 3.59 -3.00 5.84
CA VAL A 74 2.13 -3.15 5.97
C VAL A 74 1.46 -3.50 4.64
N GLN A 75 2.06 -3.08 3.52
CA GLN A 75 1.54 -3.41 2.19
C GLN A 75 1.54 -4.90 1.87
N ASN A 76 2.30 -5.71 2.62
CA ASN A 76 2.25 -7.16 2.52
C ASN A 76 0.94 -7.77 3.05
N LEU A 77 0.10 -6.99 3.78
CA LEU A 77 -1.15 -7.45 4.37
C LEU A 77 -2.42 -6.92 3.67
N VAL A 78 -2.27 -6.03 2.68
CA VAL A 78 -3.41 -5.36 2.03
C VAL A 78 -3.44 -5.62 0.53
N PRO A 79 -4.62 -5.57 -0.13
CA PRO A 79 -4.72 -5.74 -1.58
C PRO A 79 -4.06 -4.56 -2.30
N ASN A 80 -3.57 -4.80 -3.52
CA ASN A 80 -3.03 -3.72 -4.36
C ASN A 80 -4.11 -3.19 -5.31
N ARG A 81 -4.23 -3.77 -6.50
CA ARG A 81 -5.25 -3.40 -7.48
C ARG A 81 -6.18 -4.56 -7.73
N ASP A 82 -7.45 -4.23 -7.86
CA ASP A 82 -8.46 -5.25 -8.11
C ASP A 82 -9.48 -4.76 -9.12
N ILE A 83 -10.31 -5.66 -9.63
CA ILE A 83 -11.31 -5.39 -10.66
C ILE A 83 -12.68 -5.51 -10.01
N GLY A 84 -13.52 -4.50 -10.25
CA GLY A 84 -14.91 -4.55 -9.81
C GLY A 84 -15.61 -3.20 -9.86
N PRO A 85 -16.91 -3.16 -9.58
CA PRO A 85 -17.67 -1.94 -9.38
C PRO A 85 -17.47 -1.36 -7.99
N GLN A 86 -17.53 -0.03 -7.87
CA GLN A 86 -17.70 0.66 -6.59
C GLN A 86 -18.69 1.80 -6.68
N ILE A 87 -19.31 2.08 -5.55
CA ILE A 87 -20.00 3.35 -5.29
C ILE A 87 -19.14 4.12 -4.30
N TRP A 88 -18.85 5.37 -4.63
CA TRP A 88 -18.06 6.24 -3.77
C TRP A 88 -18.56 7.66 -3.81
N GLY A 89 -18.21 8.43 -2.81
CA GLY A 89 -18.63 9.83 -2.79
C GLY A 89 -17.96 10.65 -1.73
N ILE A 90 -18.19 11.96 -1.86
CA ILE A 90 -17.66 12.99 -0.98
C ILE A 90 -18.81 13.74 -0.36
N LEU A 91 -18.91 13.71 0.96
CA LEU A 91 -20.01 14.26 1.74
C LEU A 91 -19.54 15.40 2.65
N PHE A 92 -20.50 16.18 3.18
CA PHE A 92 -20.29 17.20 4.20
C PHE A 92 -19.18 18.20 3.86
N ASN A 93 -19.22 18.81 2.66
CA ASN A 93 -18.21 19.75 2.18
C ASN A 93 -16.78 19.17 2.20
N LYS A 94 -16.67 17.96 1.69
CA LYS A 94 -15.39 17.20 1.59
C LYS A 94 -14.80 16.78 2.95
N ARG A 95 -15.62 16.70 4.00
CA ARG A 95 -15.19 16.22 5.32
C ARG A 95 -15.23 14.70 5.46
N LEU A 96 -16.03 14.03 4.63
CA LEU A 96 -16.16 12.59 4.61
C LEU A 96 -16.04 12.07 3.17
N THR A 97 -15.18 11.08 2.98
CA THR A 97 -15.12 10.28 1.76
C THR A 97 -15.48 8.84 2.12
N TYR A 98 -16.32 8.21 1.31
CA TYR A 98 -16.67 6.80 1.46
C TYR A 98 -16.48 6.05 0.16
N ASN A 99 -16.16 4.77 0.27
CA ASN A 99 -16.05 3.83 -0.84
C ASN A 99 -16.70 2.51 -0.42
N LEU A 100 -17.51 1.93 -1.29
CA LEU A 100 -18.10 0.61 -1.15
C LEU A 100 -17.91 -0.11 -2.47
N ALA A 101 -17.14 -1.19 -2.48
CA ALA A 101 -16.79 -1.91 -3.70
C ALA A 101 -17.04 -3.41 -3.56
N LEU A 102 -17.41 -4.02 -4.68
CA LEU A 102 -17.44 -5.48 -4.85
C LEU A 102 -16.35 -5.82 -5.85
N MET A 103 -15.34 -6.55 -5.42
CA MET A 103 -14.15 -6.83 -6.20
C MET A 103 -13.91 -8.32 -6.38
N ASN A 104 -13.10 -8.71 -7.36
CA ASN A 104 -12.79 -10.12 -7.61
C ASN A 104 -12.12 -10.80 -6.41
N GLY A 105 -11.41 -10.05 -5.58
CA GLY A 105 -10.62 -10.60 -4.48
C GLY A 105 -9.20 -10.97 -4.94
N VAL A 106 -8.21 -10.37 -4.29
CA VAL A 106 -6.79 -10.63 -4.59
C VAL A 106 -6.02 -10.99 -3.34
N PRO A 107 -5.02 -11.87 -3.46
CA PRO A 107 -4.08 -12.11 -2.38
C PRO A 107 -3.38 -10.83 -1.94
N ASN A 108 -2.87 -10.82 -0.71
CA ASN A 108 -2.17 -9.67 -0.14
C ASN A 108 -1.00 -9.22 -1.02
N ASN A 109 -0.83 -7.90 -1.16
CA ASN A 109 0.19 -7.22 -1.98
C ASN A 109 0.18 -7.58 -3.48
N THR A 110 -0.88 -8.19 -3.97
CA THR A 110 -1.00 -8.55 -5.39
C THR A 110 -2.03 -7.68 -6.10
N SER A 111 -1.94 -7.67 -7.42
CA SER A 111 -2.94 -7.08 -8.30
C SER A 111 -3.69 -8.19 -9.02
N SER A 112 -4.99 -7.97 -9.27
CA SER A 112 -5.80 -8.87 -10.07
C SER A 112 -5.16 -9.10 -11.43
N SER A 113 -5.17 -10.35 -11.89
CA SER A 113 -5.01 -10.67 -13.30
C SER A 113 -6.17 -10.07 -14.09
N ASP A 114 -6.04 -9.99 -15.42
CA ASP A 114 -7.10 -9.41 -16.24
C ASP A 114 -8.30 -10.38 -16.44
N PHE A 115 -8.20 -11.58 -15.87
CA PHE A 115 -9.23 -12.61 -15.90
C PHE A 115 -9.68 -12.96 -14.49
N ASP A 116 -10.99 -13.09 -14.32
CA ASP A 116 -11.58 -13.67 -13.13
C ASP A 116 -11.50 -15.21 -13.23
N VAL A 117 -10.83 -15.83 -12.28
CA VAL A 117 -10.54 -17.27 -12.31
C VAL A 117 -11.36 -18.07 -11.30
N ASN A 118 -12.20 -17.40 -10.49
CA ASN A 118 -13.06 -18.04 -9.49
C ASN A 118 -14.31 -17.21 -9.18
N ASP A 119 -15.28 -17.82 -8.52
CA ASP A 119 -16.54 -17.15 -8.12
C ASP A 119 -16.41 -16.33 -6.83
N ALA A 120 -15.24 -16.36 -6.18
CA ALA A 120 -15.01 -15.62 -4.94
C ALA A 120 -14.99 -14.12 -5.19
N LYS A 121 -15.61 -13.35 -4.30
CA LYS A 121 -15.65 -11.89 -4.35
C LYS A 121 -15.34 -11.30 -2.99
N ASP A 122 -14.64 -10.17 -2.99
CA ASP A 122 -14.33 -9.36 -1.81
C ASP A 122 -15.23 -8.13 -1.77
N PHE A 123 -15.93 -7.93 -0.65
CA PHE A 123 -16.52 -6.64 -0.30
C PHE A 123 -15.45 -5.75 0.29
N ASN A 124 -15.21 -4.58 -0.29
CA ASN A 124 -14.27 -3.59 0.20
C ASN A 124 -15.01 -2.33 0.62
N GLY A 125 -14.73 -1.85 1.82
CA GLY A 125 -15.32 -0.63 2.34
C GLY A 125 -14.25 0.29 2.92
N ARG A 126 -14.40 1.60 2.72
CA ARG A 126 -13.54 2.60 3.35
C ARG A 126 -14.34 3.84 3.70
N ILE A 127 -14.08 4.36 4.89
CA ILE A 127 -14.57 5.67 5.34
C ILE A 127 -13.34 6.48 5.76
N PHE A 128 -13.24 7.72 5.28
CA PHE A 128 -12.17 8.62 5.66
C PHE A 128 -12.73 10.00 6.01
N LEU A 129 -12.39 10.48 7.20
CA LEU A 129 -12.88 11.73 7.78
C LEU A 129 -11.77 12.77 7.83
N THR A 130 -12.08 13.99 7.44
CA THR A 130 -11.28 15.20 7.67
C THR A 130 -12.16 16.23 8.39
N PRO A 131 -12.50 15.98 9.67
CA PRO A 131 -13.60 16.68 10.34
C PRO A 131 -13.35 18.17 10.47
N PHE A 132 -12.10 18.57 10.61
CA PHE A 132 -11.69 19.95 10.83
C PHE A 132 -11.23 20.69 9.56
N ARG A 133 -11.49 20.14 8.37
CA ARG A 133 -11.04 20.71 7.09
C ARG A 133 -11.41 22.17 6.89
N SER A 134 -12.59 22.57 7.40
CA SER A 134 -13.10 23.96 7.32
C SER A 134 -12.91 24.75 8.62
N SER A 135 -12.13 24.24 9.56
CA SER A 135 -11.86 24.93 10.82
C SER A 135 -10.94 26.14 10.59
N GLU A 136 -11.17 27.21 11.33
CA GLU A 136 -10.26 28.35 11.40
C GLU A 136 -8.99 27.99 12.17
N ASN A 137 -9.07 27.02 13.07
CA ASN A 137 -7.93 26.53 13.83
C ASN A 137 -6.97 25.73 12.91
N GLN A 138 -5.87 26.34 12.55
CA GLN A 138 -4.86 25.76 11.65
C GLN A 138 -4.23 24.46 12.18
N TRP A 139 -4.19 24.26 13.50
CA TRP A 139 -3.68 23.04 14.12
C TRP A 139 -4.55 21.81 13.86
N LEU A 140 -5.86 22.00 13.80
CA LEU A 140 -6.81 20.89 13.61
C LEU A 140 -7.06 20.59 12.13
N LYS A 141 -6.88 21.59 11.27
CA LYS A 141 -7.27 21.54 9.84
C LYS A 141 -6.67 20.37 9.06
N GLY A 142 -5.46 19.97 9.39
CA GLY A 142 -4.72 18.91 8.69
C GLY A 142 -4.95 17.50 9.23
N LEU A 143 -5.85 17.32 10.21
CA LEU A 143 -6.15 16.00 10.77
C LEU A 143 -7.11 15.23 9.85
N GLY A 144 -6.73 14.00 9.51
CA GLY A 144 -7.58 13.04 8.83
C GLY A 144 -7.45 11.67 9.47
N ALA A 145 -8.55 10.96 9.61
CA ALA A 145 -8.60 9.60 10.13
C ALA A 145 -9.65 8.78 9.40
N GLY A 146 -9.43 7.49 9.28
CA GLY A 146 -10.33 6.62 8.56
C GLY A 146 -10.15 5.16 8.92
N PHE A 147 -10.93 4.36 8.25
CA PHE A 147 -10.96 2.93 8.43
C PHE A 147 -11.29 2.26 7.10
N GLY A 148 -10.47 1.28 6.72
CA GLY A 148 -10.70 0.41 5.58
C GLY A 148 -10.96 -1.02 6.05
N ALA A 149 -11.79 -1.75 5.32
CA ALA A 149 -12.07 -3.16 5.59
C ALA A 149 -12.31 -3.92 4.29
N THR A 150 -11.98 -5.22 4.29
CA THR A 150 -12.41 -6.17 3.26
C THR A 150 -13.01 -7.41 3.91
N TYR A 151 -13.94 -8.04 3.22
CA TYR A 151 -14.51 -9.33 3.61
C TYR A 151 -14.84 -10.13 2.35
N GLY A 152 -14.37 -11.35 2.29
CA GLY A 152 -14.64 -12.24 1.16
C GLY A 152 -14.41 -13.70 1.50
N HIS A 153 -14.65 -14.55 0.52
CA HIS A 153 -14.42 -15.97 0.61
C HIS A 153 -13.48 -16.40 -0.50
N GLU A 154 -12.35 -17.00 -0.14
CA GLU A 154 -11.35 -17.49 -1.09
C GLU A 154 -11.53 -18.98 -1.34
N CYS A 155 -11.33 -19.38 -2.59
CA CYS A 155 -11.21 -20.80 -2.92
C CYS A 155 -9.95 -21.07 -3.72
N CYS A 156 -9.12 -21.94 -3.14
CA CYS A 156 -8.04 -22.63 -3.85
C CYS A 156 -6.98 -21.71 -4.47
N SER A 157 -6.92 -20.44 -4.07
CA SER A 157 -5.97 -19.47 -4.59
C SER A 157 -4.58 -19.62 -3.97
N THR A 158 -3.58 -19.14 -4.68
CA THR A 158 -2.19 -19.12 -4.18
C THR A 158 -2.07 -18.15 -3.01
N THR A 159 -1.23 -18.51 -2.05
CA THR A 159 -0.92 -17.65 -0.91
C THR A 159 0.10 -16.57 -1.28
N SER A 160 0.04 -15.44 -0.59
CA SER A 160 0.99 -14.34 -0.78
C SER A 160 2.38 -14.67 -0.23
N THR A 161 3.39 -14.07 -0.82
CA THR A 161 4.74 -13.99 -0.28
C THR A 161 5.02 -12.58 0.21
N TYR A 162 5.68 -12.44 1.36
CA TYR A 162 6.02 -11.14 1.92
C TYR A 162 7.46 -10.79 1.60
N LYS A 163 7.65 -9.55 1.15
CA LYS A 163 8.95 -9.08 0.66
C LYS A 163 9.37 -7.79 1.34
N THR A 164 10.68 -7.59 1.38
CA THR A 164 11.32 -6.33 1.78
C THR A 164 11.38 -5.33 0.62
N TRP A 165 11.99 -4.17 0.87
CA TRP A 165 12.33 -3.21 -0.19
C TRP A 165 13.24 -3.81 -1.27
N GLY A 166 14.28 -4.54 -0.85
CA GLY A 166 15.20 -5.21 -1.75
C GLY A 166 14.60 -6.40 -2.51
N GLN A 167 13.28 -6.61 -2.40
CA GLN A 167 12.55 -7.74 -2.98
C GLN A 167 12.95 -9.10 -2.43
N THR A 168 13.65 -9.15 -1.30
CA THR A 168 13.96 -10.37 -0.57
C THR A 168 12.69 -10.93 0.05
N THR A 169 12.37 -12.18 -0.24
CA THR A 169 11.25 -12.88 0.39
C THR A 169 11.63 -13.28 1.80
N TRP A 170 10.95 -12.72 2.80
CA TRP A 170 11.20 -13.04 4.20
C TRP A 170 10.12 -13.93 4.84
N PHE A 171 8.96 -14.06 4.19
CA PHE A 171 7.92 -15.00 4.58
C PHE A 171 7.23 -15.59 3.36
N LYS A 172 7.05 -16.90 3.37
CA LYS A 172 6.27 -17.65 2.39
C LYS A 172 5.64 -18.88 3.05
N TYR A 173 4.48 -19.24 2.58
CA TYR A 173 3.85 -20.50 2.96
C TYR A 173 4.54 -21.68 2.28
N ASN A 174 4.41 -22.86 2.88
CA ASN A 174 4.90 -24.11 2.30
C ASN A 174 4.10 -24.50 1.05
N SER A 175 4.68 -25.33 0.19
CA SER A 175 3.97 -25.96 -0.92
C SER A 175 2.79 -26.77 -0.40
N GLY A 176 1.66 -26.72 -1.10
CA GLY A 176 0.41 -27.37 -0.67
C GLY A 176 -0.47 -26.52 0.25
N VAL A 177 -0.04 -25.32 0.63
CA VAL A 177 -0.90 -24.35 1.30
C VAL A 177 -1.64 -23.51 0.28
N THR A 178 -2.96 -23.47 0.38
CA THR A 178 -3.84 -22.65 -0.46
C THR A 178 -4.77 -21.82 0.42
N ALA A 179 -5.17 -20.65 -0.07
CA ALA A 179 -6.22 -19.86 0.54
C ALA A 179 -7.56 -20.56 0.30
N SER A 180 -8.31 -20.87 1.36
CA SER A 180 -9.58 -21.58 1.26
C SER A 180 -10.47 -21.28 2.46
N GLY A 181 -11.51 -20.49 2.23
CA GLY A 181 -12.45 -20.06 3.26
C GLY A 181 -12.51 -18.54 3.40
N VAL A 182 -13.01 -18.08 4.53
CA VAL A 182 -13.20 -16.65 4.80
C VAL A 182 -11.86 -15.94 4.93
N ARG A 183 -11.77 -14.77 4.32
CA ARG A 183 -10.71 -13.77 4.55
C ARG A 183 -11.34 -12.43 4.91
N TRP A 184 -10.82 -11.78 5.92
CA TRP A 184 -11.15 -10.39 6.20
C TRP A 184 -9.90 -9.58 6.55
N ARG A 185 -9.94 -8.29 6.24
CA ARG A 185 -8.88 -7.33 6.55
C ARG A 185 -9.46 -6.09 7.19
N LEU A 186 -8.71 -5.49 8.10
CA LEU A 186 -9.04 -4.22 8.73
C LEU A 186 -7.84 -3.30 8.66
N ASP A 187 -8.08 -2.00 8.44
CA ASP A 187 -7.03 -0.99 8.29
C ASP A 187 -7.48 0.35 8.90
N PRO A 188 -7.41 0.53 10.24
CA PRO A 188 -7.45 1.85 10.84
C PRO A 188 -6.25 2.68 10.40
N GLN A 189 -6.49 3.91 9.98
CA GLN A 189 -5.56 4.74 9.27
C GLN A 189 -5.74 6.22 9.59
N GLY A 190 -4.65 6.99 9.51
CA GLY A 190 -4.75 8.42 9.74
C GLY A 190 -3.52 9.19 9.32
N TYR A 191 -3.70 10.48 9.17
CA TYR A 191 -2.61 11.42 8.93
C TYR A 191 -2.84 12.73 9.67
N TYR A 192 -1.74 13.45 9.86
CA TYR A 192 -1.76 14.82 10.36
C TYR A 192 -0.76 15.68 9.58
N TYR A 193 -1.22 16.76 8.99
CA TYR A 193 -0.41 17.72 8.24
C TYR A 193 -0.53 19.10 8.85
N TRP A 194 0.60 19.63 9.30
CA TRP A 194 0.65 20.96 9.88
C TRP A 194 1.90 21.69 9.42
N ARG A 195 1.71 22.76 8.63
CA ARG A 195 2.82 23.48 8.01
C ARG A 195 3.78 22.51 7.33
N GLN A 196 5.07 22.49 7.72
CA GLN A 196 6.10 21.63 7.16
C GLN A 196 6.02 20.16 7.61
N LEU A 197 5.34 19.90 8.72
CA LEU A 197 5.27 18.58 9.35
C LEU A 197 4.16 17.73 8.71
N GLY A 198 4.51 16.51 8.30
CA GLY A 198 3.59 15.46 7.90
C GLY A 198 3.76 14.23 8.77
N LEU A 199 2.66 13.68 9.28
CA LEU A 199 2.61 12.42 10.01
C LEU A 199 1.59 11.51 9.35
N MET A 200 1.87 10.21 9.27
CA MET A 200 0.95 9.19 8.76
C MET A 200 1.11 7.90 9.56
N ALA A 201 0.00 7.24 9.87
CA ALA A 201 -0.01 5.98 10.58
C ALA A 201 -1.09 5.06 10.03
N GLU A 202 -0.78 3.76 10.00
CA GLU A 202 -1.69 2.67 9.60
C GLU A 202 -1.45 1.45 10.48
N TYR A 203 -2.51 0.70 10.72
CA TYR A 203 -2.45 -0.61 11.37
C TYR A 203 -3.31 -1.59 10.57
N ALA A 204 -2.67 -2.53 9.89
CA ALA A 204 -3.38 -3.51 9.08
C ALA A 204 -3.45 -4.86 9.80
N VAL A 205 -4.61 -5.47 9.68
CA VAL A 205 -4.87 -6.84 10.13
C VAL A 205 -5.39 -7.64 8.95
N ASP A 206 -4.88 -8.86 8.80
CA ASP A 206 -5.34 -9.85 7.82
C ASP A 206 -5.63 -11.16 8.54
N ASP A 207 -6.86 -11.64 8.45
CA ASP A 207 -7.27 -12.96 8.93
C ASP A 207 -7.73 -13.79 7.74
N GLN A 208 -7.08 -14.92 7.52
CA GLN A 208 -7.32 -15.76 6.37
C GLN A 208 -7.40 -17.23 6.73
N ALA A 209 -8.44 -17.91 6.23
CA ALA A 209 -8.54 -19.34 6.23
C ALA A 209 -7.58 -19.95 5.20
N LEU A 210 -6.70 -20.85 5.65
CA LEU A 210 -5.74 -21.56 4.82
C LEU A 210 -5.93 -23.05 4.94
N ASN A 211 -5.83 -23.74 3.81
CA ASN A 211 -5.86 -25.21 3.75
C ASN A 211 -4.44 -25.72 3.44
N LEU A 212 -3.97 -26.68 4.24
CA LEU A 212 -2.72 -27.40 4.00
C LEU A 212 -3.03 -28.81 3.55
N ILE A 213 -2.62 -29.17 2.35
CA ILE A 213 -2.65 -30.53 1.83
C ILE A 213 -1.25 -31.13 2.03
N SER A 214 -1.17 -32.18 2.80
CA SER A 214 0.09 -32.90 3.04
C SER A 214 -0.08 -34.39 2.82
N THR A 215 0.97 -35.06 2.33
CA THR A 215 0.98 -36.51 2.15
C THR A 215 1.92 -37.11 3.20
N ASN A 216 1.35 -37.89 4.11
CA ASN A 216 2.12 -38.62 5.10
C ASN A 216 1.94 -40.14 4.88
N LYS A 217 3.03 -40.86 4.62
CA LYS A 217 3.03 -42.30 4.33
C LYS A 217 2.01 -42.73 3.27
N GLY A 218 1.84 -41.91 2.22
CA GLY A 218 0.88 -42.17 1.13
C GLY A 218 -0.57 -41.79 1.43
N VAL A 219 -0.87 -41.26 2.61
CA VAL A 219 -2.19 -40.76 2.99
C VAL A 219 -2.26 -39.24 2.81
N LEU A 220 -3.18 -38.79 1.97
CA LEU A 220 -3.49 -37.36 1.82
C LEU A 220 -4.28 -36.88 3.05
N THR A 221 -3.78 -35.84 3.69
CA THR A 221 -4.48 -35.14 4.76
C THR A 221 -4.71 -33.69 4.36
N SER A 222 -5.87 -33.17 4.68
CA SER A 222 -6.26 -31.79 4.45
C SER A 222 -6.64 -31.16 5.79
N GLN A 223 -6.03 -30.01 6.11
CA GLN A 223 -6.31 -29.29 7.35
C GLN A 223 -6.55 -27.82 7.04
N THR A 224 -7.64 -27.27 7.53
CA THR A 224 -7.97 -25.85 7.36
C THR A 224 -7.93 -25.14 8.71
N HIS A 225 -7.19 -24.02 8.76
CA HIS A 225 -7.10 -23.16 9.94
C HIS A 225 -7.14 -21.68 9.53
N ASN A 226 -7.68 -20.86 10.40
CA ASN A 226 -7.61 -19.42 10.29
C ASN A 226 -6.31 -18.90 10.92
N PHE A 227 -5.67 -17.96 10.25
CA PHE A 227 -4.46 -17.31 10.71
C PHE A 227 -4.59 -15.80 10.68
N HIS A 228 -4.16 -15.18 11.77
CA HIS A 228 -4.23 -13.77 12.03
C HIS A 228 -2.84 -13.14 11.93
N ASN A 229 -2.64 -12.25 10.96
CA ASN A 229 -1.42 -11.50 10.77
C ASN A 229 -1.71 -10.01 10.96
N ALA A 230 -0.77 -9.28 11.53
CA ALA A 230 -0.95 -7.86 11.77
C ALA A 230 0.35 -7.09 11.52
N GLY A 231 0.21 -5.81 11.20
CA GLY A 231 1.34 -4.92 10.99
C GLY A 231 0.97 -3.47 11.25
N TYR A 232 1.97 -2.66 11.53
CA TYR A 232 1.79 -1.22 11.69
C TYR A 232 2.84 -0.44 10.90
N MET A 233 2.48 0.78 10.57
CA MET A 233 3.38 1.76 9.98
C MET A 233 3.16 3.10 10.68
N PHE A 234 4.28 3.75 11.03
CA PHE A 234 4.31 5.16 11.41
C PHE A 234 5.36 5.87 10.58
N GLN A 235 4.98 6.99 9.97
CA GLN A 235 5.82 7.79 9.10
C GLN A 235 5.73 9.25 9.49
N ALA A 236 6.89 9.92 9.51
CA ALA A 236 7.00 11.35 9.71
C ALA A 236 7.79 11.98 8.56
N SER A 237 7.42 13.18 8.15
CA SER A 237 8.19 13.97 7.19
C SER A 237 8.23 15.45 7.57
N TYR A 238 9.30 16.14 7.14
CA TYR A 238 9.48 17.55 7.38
C TYR A 238 10.10 18.25 6.17
N TRP A 239 9.43 19.30 5.69
CA TRP A 239 9.91 20.10 4.57
C TRP A 239 10.88 21.18 5.06
N LEU A 240 12.18 21.01 4.76
CA LEU A 240 13.26 21.88 5.19
C LEU A 240 13.19 23.27 4.56
N THR A 241 12.64 23.36 3.35
CA THR A 241 12.55 24.59 2.55
C THR A 241 11.26 25.38 2.76
N GLY A 242 10.40 24.89 3.67
CA GLY A 242 9.23 25.64 4.14
C GLY A 242 7.93 25.36 3.40
N GLU A 243 7.88 24.37 2.50
CA GLU A 243 6.64 23.91 1.86
C GLU A 243 5.67 23.36 2.91
N ASN A 244 4.39 23.44 2.61
CA ASN A 244 3.36 22.81 3.45
C ASN A 244 3.25 21.33 3.11
N ALA A 245 3.40 20.48 4.13
CA ALA A 245 3.21 19.05 4.01
C ALA A 245 1.76 18.72 3.60
N SER A 246 1.59 17.67 2.81
CA SER A 246 0.30 17.26 2.27
C SER A 246 0.29 15.76 1.94
N TYR A 247 -0.90 15.15 1.97
CA TYR A 247 -1.13 13.81 1.44
C TYR A 247 -0.93 13.73 -0.09
N SER A 248 -1.16 14.85 -0.77
CA SER A 248 -0.95 14.99 -2.22
C SER A 248 0.47 15.45 -2.54
N TYR A 249 0.82 15.40 -3.82
CA TYR A 249 2.11 15.89 -4.29
C TYR A 249 2.34 17.35 -3.89
N VAL A 250 3.52 17.63 -3.31
CA VAL A 250 3.93 18.98 -2.89
C VAL A 250 4.80 19.59 -3.97
N LYS A 251 4.38 20.75 -4.45
CA LYS A 251 5.13 21.54 -5.43
C LYS A 251 6.11 22.47 -4.72
N PRO A 252 7.34 22.65 -5.23
CA PRO A 252 8.29 23.58 -4.64
C PRO A 252 7.79 25.02 -4.79
N ARG A 253 8.01 25.84 -3.75
CA ARG A 253 7.72 27.27 -3.81
C ARG A 253 8.66 27.97 -4.78
N ASN A 254 9.96 27.57 -4.73
CA ASN A 254 11.01 28.08 -5.59
C ASN A 254 11.63 26.89 -6.35
N PRO A 255 11.20 26.61 -7.59
CA PRO A 255 11.76 25.52 -8.39
C PRO A 255 13.29 25.67 -8.55
N PHE A 256 13.97 24.53 -8.63
CA PHE A 256 15.41 24.49 -8.83
C PHE A 256 15.80 25.20 -10.14
N ASN A 257 16.70 26.19 -10.01
CA ASN A 257 17.27 26.90 -11.15
C ASN A 257 18.81 26.87 -11.04
N PRO A 258 19.50 26.07 -11.84
CA PRO A 258 20.97 25.98 -11.79
C PRO A 258 21.67 27.26 -12.21
N PHE A 259 20.98 28.17 -12.93
CA PHE A 259 21.55 29.43 -13.39
C PHE A 259 21.40 30.56 -12.36
N ASP A 260 20.58 30.40 -11.34
CA ASP A 260 20.39 31.37 -10.27
C ASP A 260 20.18 30.68 -8.90
N PRO A 261 21.19 29.96 -8.40
CA PRO A 261 21.07 29.22 -7.15
C PRO A 261 20.99 30.12 -5.90
N PHE A 262 21.42 31.41 -6.02
CA PHE A 262 21.50 32.32 -4.87
C PHE A 262 20.17 33.06 -4.59
N ASN A 263 19.25 33.15 -5.56
CA ASN A 263 17.97 33.83 -5.41
C ASN A 263 16.80 32.87 -5.10
N GLY A 264 17.07 31.69 -4.53
CA GLY A 264 16.05 30.78 -4.01
C GLY A 264 15.68 29.61 -4.90
N GLY A 265 16.43 29.37 -5.98
CA GLY A 265 16.19 28.27 -6.92
C GLY A 265 16.72 26.89 -6.47
N TRP A 266 16.48 26.46 -5.23
CA TRP A 266 16.98 25.17 -4.71
C TRP A 266 15.99 24.01 -4.81
N GLY A 267 14.76 24.26 -5.30
CA GLY A 267 13.68 23.28 -5.21
C GLY A 267 13.21 23.09 -3.77
N ALA A 268 12.47 22.01 -3.52
CA ALA A 268 11.96 21.68 -2.19
C ALA A 268 12.64 20.43 -1.64
N TRP A 269 13.08 20.49 -0.38
CA TRP A 269 13.77 19.42 0.33
C TRP A 269 12.93 18.88 1.47
N GLU A 270 12.69 17.57 1.48
CA GLU A 270 11.93 16.85 2.50
C GLU A 270 12.81 15.81 3.17
N LEU A 271 12.83 15.81 4.49
CA LEU A 271 13.39 14.74 5.30
C LEU A 271 12.24 13.83 5.75
N ALA A 272 12.41 12.52 5.63
CA ALA A 272 11.39 11.55 6.02
C ALA A 272 12.00 10.43 6.87
N ALA A 273 11.20 9.91 7.80
CA ALA A 273 11.52 8.74 8.61
C ALA A 273 10.29 7.83 8.71
N ARG A 274 10.48 6.51 8.71
CA ARG A 274 9.41 5.53 8.83
C ARG A 274 9.87 4.34 9.67
N VAL A 275 8.97 3.83 10.50
CA VAL A 275 9.05 2.50 11.07
C VAL A 275 7.83 1.72 10.59
N SER A 276 8.02 0.49 10.16
CA SER A 276 6.95 -0.42 9.82
C SER A 276 7.26 -1.85 10.24
N ASN A 277 6.24 -2.58 10.61
CA ASN A 277 6.36 -3.94 11.13
C ASN A 277 5.24 -4.80 10.56
N VAL A 278 5.53 -6.06 10.31
CA VAL A 278 4.54 -7.10 10.07
C VAL A 278 4.91 -8.32 10.89
N SER A 279 3.91 -8.87 11.57
CA SER A 279 4.04 -10.07 12.41
C SER A 279 3.01 -11.13 12.02
N ASN A 280 3.50 -12.32 11.76
CA ASN A 280 2.72 -13.50 11.45
C ASN A 280 2.40 -14.30 12.72
N GLN A 281 1.27 -14.98 12.75
CA GLN A 281 0.87 -15.79 13.88
C GLN A 281 1.82 -17.01 14.05
N THR A 282 2.35 -17.25 15.24
CA THR A 282 3.28 -18.36 15.54
C THR A 282 2.70 -19.73 15.18
N ARG A 283 1.39 -19.89 15.32
CA ARG A 283 0.68 -21.15 15.02
C ARG A 283 0.85 -21.62 13.57
N GLN A 284 1.10 -20.71 12.61
CA GLN A 284 1.37 -21.06 11.19
C GLN A 284 2.62 -21.95 11.05
N PHE A 285 3.64 -21.67 11.84
CA PHE A 285 4.87 -22.46 11.87
C PHE A 285 4.66 -23.78 12.63
N GLN A 286 3.99 -23.75 13.77
CA GLN A 286 3.74 -24.94 14.60
C GLN A 286 2.91 -25.99 13.88
N LEU A 287 1.97 -25.58 13.04
CA LEU A 287 1.11 -26.45 12.24
C LEU A 287 1.68 -26.80 10.87
N GLY A 288 2.91 -26.36 10.54
CA GLY A 288 3.58 -26.68 9.28
C GLY A 288 3.09 -25.92 8.05
N TYR A 289 2.37 -24.80 8.22
CA TYR A 289 1.97 -23.94 7.10
C TYR A 289 3.12 -23.09 6.58
N ALA A 290 4.09 -22.76 7.41
CA ALA A 290 5.32 -22.06 7.04
C ALA A 290 6.55 -22.75 7.66
N ASN A 291 7.67 -22.73 6.94
CA ASN A 291 8.93 -23.33 7.40
C ASN A 291 9.75 -22.28 8.18
N PRO A 292 10.01 -22.50 9.49
CA PRO A 292 10.76 -21.56 10.31
C PRO A 292 12.22 -21.38 9.91
N SER A 293 12.80 -22.29 9.10
CA SER A 293 14.18 -22.17 8.64
C SER A 293 14.35 -21.12 7.52
N VAL A 294 13.28 -20.85 6.76
CA VAL A 294 13.33 -19.96 5.58
C VAL A 294 12.32 -18.82 5.63
N SER A 295 11.48 -18.78 6.67
CA SER A 295 10.47 -17.74 6.87
C SER A 295 10.60 -17.16 8.27
N ALA A 296 10.67 -15.85 8.39
CA ALA A 296 10.62 -15.15 9.67
C ALA A 296 9.17 -14.99 10.15
N LYS A 297 8.98 -14.93 11.45
CA LYS A 297 7.69 -14.58 12.04
C LYS A 297 7.42 -13.10 11.89
N THR A 298 8.42 -12.26 12.13
CA THR A 298 8.28 -10.80 12.16
C THR A 298 9.37 -10.15 11.33
N ALA A 299 9.00 -9.13 10.57
CA ALA A 299 9.93 -8.20 9.93
C ALA A 299 9.65 -6.78 10.43
N THR A 300 10.70 -6.10 10.89
CA THR A 300 10.65 -4.68 11.29
C THR A 300 11.56 -3.87 10.40
N GLU A 301 11.05 -2.86 9.76
CA GLU A 301 11.75 -1.96 8.86
C GLU A 301 11.88 -0.58 9.51
N PHE A 302 13.09 -0.05 9.47
CA PHE A 302 13.41 1.35 9.77
C PHE A 302 13.91 2.00 8.50
N ALA A 303 13.29 3.09 8.08
CA ALA A 303 13.67 3.80 6.88
C ALA A 303 13.86 5.28 7.11
N VAL A 304 14.85 5.87 6.42
CA VAL A 304 15.08 7.31 6.36
C VAL A 304 15.19 7.74 4.91
N GLY A 305 14.74 8.95 4.60
CA GLY A 305 14.73 9.47 3.24
C GLY A 305 15.05 10.96 3.20
N LEU A 306 15.84 11.36 2.20
CA LEU A 306 16.03 12.73 1.79
C LEU A 306 15.48 12.87 0.38
N ASN A 307 14.46 13.69 0.21
CA ASN A 307 13.76 13.86 -1.05
C ASN A 307 13.97 15.28 -1.58
N TRP A 308 14.26 15.39 -2.85
CA TRP A 308 14.46 16.65 -3.54
C TRP A 308 13.46 16.81 -4.67
N THR A 309 12.47 17.68 -4.49
CA THR A 309 11.53 18.07 -5.53
C THR A 309 12.11 19.29 -6.29
N LEU A 310 12.66 19.04 -7.47
CA LEU A 310 13.35 20.08 -8.26
C LEU A 310 12.35 21.10 -8.80
N ASN A 311 11.25 20.60 -9.37
CA ASN A 311 10.18 21.42 -9.93
C ASN A 311 8.85 20.68 -9.87
N ASN A 312 7.82 21.17 -10.54
CA ASN A 312 6.48 20.56 -10.52
C ASN A 312 6.42 19.13 -11.08
N ASN A 313 7.45 18.73 -11.84
CA ASN A 313 7.45 17.50 -12.62
C ASN A 313 8.57 16.53 -12.24
N VAL A 314 9.64 17.01 -11.59
CA VAL A 314 10.85 16.23 -11.34
C VAL A 314 11.13 16.14 -9.85
N LYS A 315 11.24 14.92 -9.35
CA LYS A 315 11.58 14.61 -7.96
C LYS A 315 12.68 13.56 -7.92
N TYR A 316 13.64 13.74 -7.02
CA TYR A 316 14.70 12.80 -6.74
C TYR A 316 14.59 12.30 -5.29
N TRP A 317 14.75 10.98 -5.09
CA TRP A 317 14.74 10.35 -3.78
C TRP A 317 16.10 9.73 -3.45
N PHE A 318 16.50 9.86 -2.20
CA PHE A 318 17.60 9.13 -1.58
C PHE A 318 17.04 8.47 -0.34
N ASN A 319 16.87 7.16 -0.38
CA ASN A 319 16.25 6.42 0.70
C ASN A 319 17.17 5.29 1.17
N TYR A 320 17.20 5.09 2.47
CA TYR A 320 17.87 3.98 3.12
C TYR A 320 16.89 3.24 4.01
N ALA A 321 16.90 1.92 3.98
CA ALA A 321 16.08 1.07 4.83
C ALA A 321 16.93 -0.04 5.43
N LEU A 322 16.69 -0.31 6.72
CA LEU A 322 17.18 -1.45 7.47
C LEU A 322 15.98 -2.32 7.85
N THR A 323 15.96 -3.57 7.43
CA THR A 323 14.93 -4.54 7.80
C THR A 323 15.54 -5.64 8.66
N GLU A 324 15.01 -5.82 9.84
CA GLU A 324 15.37 -6.87 10.76
C GLU A 324 14.30 -7.96 10.84
N PHE A 325 14.73 -9.21 10.93
CA PHE A 325 13.84 -10.36 10.97
C PHE A 325 13.95 -11.07 12.32
N TYR A 326 12.82 -11.48 12.87
CA TYR A 326 12.73 -12.12 14.17
C TYR A 326 11.95 -13.43 14.08
N GLN A 327 12.43 -14.43 14.80
CA GLN A 327 11.80 -15.70 15.16
C GLN A 327 11.04 -16.46 14.05
N GLY A 328 11.46 -17.69 13.83
CA GLY A 328 10.57 -18.75 13.37
C GLY A 328 9.91 -19.45 14.58
N ALA A 329 8.87 -20.22 14.35
CA ALA A 329 8.08 -21.06 15.24
C ALA A 329 8.63 -21.35 16.63
N GLY A 330 8.41 -20.48 17.59
CA GLY A 330 8.72 -20.72 19.00
C GLY A 330 10.20 -20.75 19.38
N THR A 331 11.10 -20.45 18.45
CA THR A 331 12.53 -20.29 18.75
C THR A 331 12.86 -18.85 19.04
N THR A 332 13.84 -18.60 19.93
CA THR A 332 14.38 -17.26 20.18
C THR A 332 15.42 -16.85 19.14
N ALA A 333 15.81 -17.78 18.26
CA ALA A 333 16.81 -17.56 17.21
C ALA A 333 16.17 -16.98 15.93
N ARG A 334 16.90 -16.09 15.27
CA ARG A 334 16.56 -15.68 13.89
C ARG A 334 16.66 -16.91 12.98
N PRO A 335 15.84 -16.98 11.91
CA PRO A 335 16.12 -17.94 10.84
C PRO A 335 17.55 -17.71 10.35
N THR A 336 18.34 -18.77 10.27
CA THR A 336 19.76 -18.67 9.91
C THR A 336 19.97 -18.10 8.50
N ASP A 337 18.95 -18.20 7.64
CA ASP A 337 19.03 -17.77 6.24
C ASP A 337 18.48 -16.38 5.98
N LEU A 338 18.03 -15.65 7.02
CA LEU A 338 17.51 -14.29 6.90
C LEU A 338 18.30 -13.30 7.76
N PRO A 339 19.51 -12.90 7.31
CA PRO A 339 20.25 -11.80 7.95
C PRO A 339 19.48 -10.49 7.78
N ALA A 340 19.76 -9.50 8.64
CA ALA A 340 19.21 -8.17 8.46
C ALA A 340 19.56 -7.61 7.08
N GLU A 341 18.59 -7.00 6.42
CA GLU A 341 18.76 -6.44 5.08
C GLU A 341 18.94 -4.92 5.19
N SER A 342 19.99 -4.41 4.56
CA SER A 342 20.23 -2.98 4.38
C SER A 342 20.12 -2.63 2.91
N VAL A 343 19.26 -1.68 2.58
CA VAL A 343 18.98 -1.25 1.20
C VAL A 343 19.15 0.25 1.08
N PHE A 344 19.97 0.69 0.14
CA PHE A 344 19.99 2.07 -0.31
C PHE A 344 19.38 2.14 -1.71
N GLU A 345 18.37 2.97 -1.87
CA GLU A 345 17.73 3.22 -3.15
C GLU A 345 17.80 4.70 -3.51
N SER A 346 18.07 4.99 -4.78
CA SER A 346 17.89 6.31 -5.34
C SER A 346 17.04 6.24 -6.60
N GLN A 347 16.15 7.20 -6.78
CA GLN A 347 15.25 7.25 -7.92
C GLN A 347 15.06 8.68 -8.40
N LEU A 348 15.19 8.88 -9.70
CA LEU A 348 14.69 10.06 -10.39
C LEU A 348 13.32 9.75 -10.98
N GLN A 349 12.33 10.59 -10.67
CA GLN A 349 11.00 10.50 -11.24
C GLN A 349 10.69 11.76 -12.06
N VAL A 350 10.08 11.54 -13.21
CA VAL A 350 9.48 12.59 -14.03
C VAL A 350 7.99 12.31 -14.15
N ALA A 351 7.15 13.28 -13.80
CA ALA A 351 5.69 13.19 -13.88
C ALA A 351 5.14 14.42 -14.61
N PHE A 352 4.26 14.23 -15.57
CA PHE A 352 3.69 15.28 -16.42
C PHE A 352 2.21 15.47 -16.10
#